data_cfd37f7706f140dcad39ff8882cdf139
#
_entry.id   cfd37f7706f140dcad39ff8882cdf139
#
_cell.length_a   1.000
_cell.length_b   1.000
_cell.length_c   1.000
_cell.angle_alpha   90.00
_cell.angle_beta   90.00
_cell.angle_gamma   90.00
#
_symmetry.space_group_name_H-M   'P 1'
#
loop_
_entity.id
_entity.type
_entity.pdbx_description
1 polymer ?
#
loop_
_entity_poly.entity_id
_entity_poly.type
_entity_poly.pdbx_seq_one_letter_code
_entity_poly.pdbx_strand_id
1 'polypeptide(L)'
;MYYSAGTYESFAHPEKPKDVDKKSAYIIGTGLAGLTAAFYLVRDGQMKGEHIHVFEKLDLAGGSCDGRKDITKGFFMRGGREMDNHFEVMWDTFRDVPSIETPGISVLDEYYWLNKHDPNYSLCRASVNRGEDAHTDKQFKLDKDSAMALSKLFMTPEKDLEDKKISDVLPDSFWNTNFWLYWQTMFAFQRWSSALEMKRYLCRYVHHIDGLPDFSALRFTKYNQYESMILPLVKYLESHGVHIEYGMDVRNVIIETEGDKKVARQIVYVKDGREQTIDLIEDDLVFITNGCCTDTSCYGDQTHAPDLSGVKNGAGESWDMWKAVAAQAEHGEYGNPDAFCSDVDATNWMSATVATSNEEIIRHIMSICKRDPRSGKVTTGGIVTVKDSTDNWYLSWTINRQPQFKSQDKNMVLVWLYSLNTNREGNYVKKAMRDCTGEEVCREWLYHIGMPTEKIHALAHDACNTTTCFMPYINAFFQPRKESDRPKVVPDGAVNFAFIGQFAETPRDTIFTTEYSMRTGMESVYTLLDIDRGVPEVWGSKYDVREILRACYYAIDKKPISQAPLSFKEREMLKVLLKKVKGTDIELLLKESGLIK
;
A
#
# COMPACT_ATOMS: atom_id res chain seq x y z
N MET A 1 -9.47 19.47 14.69
CA MET A 1 -9.77 18.06 14.29
C MET A 1 -9.80 17.18 15.53
N TYR A 2 -10.79 16.33 15.69
CA TYR A 2 -10.80 15.27 16.68
C TYR A 2 -11.02 13.91 16.01
N TYR A 3 -10.65 12.82 16.69
CA TYR A 3 -10.88 11.47 16.22
C TYR A 3 -11.96 10.81 17.08
N SER A 4 -12.87 10.08 16.44
CA SER A 4 -13.90 9.28 17.09
C SER A 4 -13.42 7.84 17.25
N ALA A 5 -13.68 7.23 18.41
CA ALA A 5 -13.45 5.79 18.63
C ALA A 5 -14.41 4.88 17.84
N GLY A 6 -15.25 5.43 16.95
CA GLY A 6 -16.04 4.68 15.98
C GLY A 6 -17.29 4.02 16.55
N THR A 7 -17.93 4.61 17.54
CA THR A 7 -19.23 4.16 18.04
C THR A 7 -20.37 4.67 17.15
N TYR A 8 -21.44 5.23 17.72
CA TYR A 8 -22.58 5.73 16.95
C TYR A 8 -22.22 6.91 16.02
N GLU A 9 -21.17 7.68 16.30
CA GLU A 9 -20.75 8.81 15.47
C GLU A 9 -20.41 8.41 14.02
N SER A 10 -19.85 7.22 13.83
CA SER A 10 -19.55 6.72 12.49
C SER A 10 -20.79 6.50 11.61
N PHE A 11 -21.97 6.46 12.23
CA PHE A 11 -23.26 6.31 11.55
C PHE A 11 -24.05 7.63 11.47
N ALA A 12 -23.64 8.66 12.23
CA ALA A 12 -24.30 9.96 12.21
C ALA A 12 -23.94 10.76 10.95
N HIS A 13 -24.88 11.47 10.39
CA HIS A 13 -24.62 12.47 9.36
C HIS A 13 -24.27 13.81 10.02
N PRO A 14 -23.20 14.49 9.57
CA PRO A 14 -22.86 15.81 10.10
C PRO A 14 -23.88 16.86 9.66
N GLU A 15 -23.94 17.97 10.41
CA GLU A 15 -24.66 19.15 9.97
C GLU A 15 -23.97 19.79 8.76
N LYS A 16 -24.74 20.52 7.95
CA LYS A 16 -24.19 21.23 6.79
C LYS A 16 -23.22 22.33 7.25
N PRO A 17 -21.94 22.31 6.80
CA PRO A 17 -21.00 23.34 7.18
C PRO A 17 -21.44 24.74 6.77
N LYS A 18 -21.12 25.72 7.60
CA LYS A 18 -21.47 27.12 7.36
C LYS A 18 -20.83 27.62 6.05
N ASP A 19 -21.60 28.37 5.28
CA ASP A 19 -21.16 29.03 4.04
C ASP A 19 -20.60 28.11 2.94
N VAL A 20 -20.78 26.77 3.04
CA VAL A 20 -20.25 25.82 2.07
C VAL A 20 -20.78 26.05 0.65
N ASP A 21 -21.99 26.57 0.49
CA ASP A 21 -22.56 26.88 -0.83
C ASP A 21 -21.85 28.04 -1.56
N LYS A 22 -20.99 28.79 -0.87
CA LYS A 22 -20.19 29.88 -1.45
C LYS A 22 -18.79 29.40 -1.86
N LYS A 23 -18.40 28.20 -1.44
CA LYS A 23 -17.07 27.64 -1.63
C LYS A 23 -16.98 26.84 -2.90
N SER A 24 -15.79 26.87 -3.53
CA SER A 24 -15.38 25.92 -4.55
C SER A 24 -14.21 25.07 -4.05
N ALA A 25 -14.02 23.90 -4.61
CA ALA A 25 -12.94 23.00 -4.23
C ALA A 25 -12.16 22.57 -5.47
N TYR A 26 -10.83 22.68 -5.39
CA TYR A 26 -9.89 22.26 -6.42
C TYR A 26 -8.99 21.15 -5.86
N ILE A 27 -9.05 19.98 -6.45
CA ILE A 27 -8.36 18.79 -5.97
C ILE A 27 -7.34 18.37 -7.02
N ILE A 28 -6.07 18.29 -6.61
CA ILE A 28 -4.96 17.92 -7.49
C ILE A 28 -4.68 16.42 -7.36
N GLY A 29 -4.96 15.67 -8.43
CA GLY A 29 -4.80 14.23 -8.53
C GLY A 29 -6.07 13.44 -8.25
N THR A 30 -6.35 12.45 -9.11
CA THR A 30 -7.47 11.51 -9.02
C THR A 30 -7.08 10.19 -8.36
N GLY A 31 -6.03 10.16 -7.55
CA GLY A 31 -5.73 9.03 -6.68
C GLY A 31 -6.78 8.88 -5.57
N LEU A 32 -6.69 7.80 -4.78
CA LEU A 32 -7.64 7.54 -3.70
C LEU A 32 -7.82 8.73 -2.75
N ALA A 33 -6.75 9.46 -2.42
CA ALA A 33 -6.84 10.62 -1.54
C ALA A 33 -7.73 11.73 -2.13
N GLY A 34 -7.48 12.11 -3.40
CA GLY A 34 -8.25 13.16 -4.07
C GLY A 34 -9.71 12.78 -4.29
N LEU A 35 -9.97 11.56 -4.79
CA LEU A 35 -11.34 11.07 -4.98
C LEU A 35 -12.09 10.95 -3.65
N THR A 36 -11.42 10.59 -2.56
CA THR A 36 -12.01 10.53 -1.22
C THR A 36 -12.29 11.92 -0.67
N ALA A 37 -11.40 12.89 -0.89
CA ALA A 37 -11.68 14.28 -0.53
C ALA A 37 -12.93 14.79 -1.27
N ALA A 38 -13.05 14.55 -2.58
CA ALA A 38 -14.26 14.87 -3.35
C ALA A 38 -15.51 14.17 -2.80
N PHE A 39 -15.40 12.89 -2.42
CA PHE A 39 -16.51 12.14 -1.82
C PHE A 39 -17.00 12.79 -0.52
N TYR A 40 -16.09 13.13 0.40
CA TYR A 40 -16.47 13.73 1.67
C TYR A 40 -16.94 15.18 1.53
N LEU A 41 -16.45 15.93 0.55
CA LEU A 41 -17.01 17.23 0.20
C LEU A 41 -18.48 17.13 -0.22
N VAL A 42 -18.83 16.12 -1.03
CA VAL A 42 -20.23 15.87 -1.47
C VAL A 42 -21.07 15.36 -0.31
N ARG A 43 -20.65 14.25 0.35
CA ARG A 43 -21.50 13.53 1.30
C ARG A 43 -21.64 14.29 2.64
N ASP A 44 -20.53 14.66 3.26
CA ASP A 44 -20.48 15.22 4.60
C ASP A 44 -20.35 16.74 4.59
N GLY A 45 -19.56 17.30 3.68
CA GLY A 45 -19.48 18.72 3.42
C GLY A 45 -20.75 19.29 2.78
N GLN A 46 -21.57 18.44 2.17
CA GLN A 46 -22.80 18.84 1.47
C GLN A 46 -22.57 19.97 0.46
N MET A 47 -21.37 19.99 -0.11
CA MET A 47 -20.98 20.88 -1.19
C MET A 47 -21.62 20.40 -2.50
N LYS A 48 -22.10 21.32 -3.32
CA LYS A 48 -22.62 20.97 -4.65
C LYS A 48 -21.49 20.47 -5.54
N GLY A 49 -21.72 19.36 -6.25
CA GLY A 49 -20.70 18.77 -7.12
C GLY A 49 -20.19 19.73 -8.21
N GLU A 50 -21.07 20.60 -8.73
CA GLU A 50 -20.69 21.63 -9.72
C GLU A 50 -19.61 22.61 -9.23
N HIS A 51 -19.37 22.69 -7.92
CA HIS A 51 -18.32 23.50 -7.31
C HIS A 51 -17.05 22.69 -6.98
N ILE A 52 -16.99 21.40 -7.35
CA ILE A 52 -15.86 20.52 -7.07
C ILE A 52 -15.16 20.15 -8.36
N HIS A 53 -13.88 20.51 -8.48
CA HIS A 53 -13.02 20.27 -9.63
C HIS A 53 -11.86 19.36 -9.23
N VAL A 54 -11.73 18.21 -9.91
CA VAL A 54 -10.64 17.26 -9.67
C VAL A 54 -9.76 17.22 -10.92
N PHE A 55 -8.49 17.55 -10.76
CA PHE A 55 -7.53 17.64 -11.84
C PHE A 55 -6.67 16.38 -11.94
N GLU A 56 -6.59 15.83 -13.14
CA GLU A 56 -5.75 14.68 -13.44
C GLU A 56 -4.87 14.98 -14.66
N LYS A 57 -3.60 14.70 -14.54
CA LYS A 57 -2.68 14.85 -15.66
C LYS A 57 -2.86 13.77 -16.72
N LEU A 58 -3.04 12.53 -16.28
CA LEU A 58 -3.19 11.38 -17.18
C LEU A 58 -4.61 11.31 -17.78
N ASP A 59 -4.78 10.37 -18.70
CA ASP A 59 -6.06 10.05 -19.34
C ASP A 59 -6.91 9.04 -18.55
N LEU A 60 -6.43 8.60 -17.39
CA LEU A 60 -7.07 7.60 -16.55
C LEU A 60 -6.97 8.02 -15.08
N ALA A 61 -8.10 8.02 -14.38
CA ALA A 61 -8.15 8.24 -12.93
C ALA A 61 -7.56 7.07 -12.14
N GLY A 62 -7.20 7.32 -10.87
CA GLY A 62 -6.87 6.28 -9.91
C GLY A 62 -5.44 6.32 -9.36
N GLY A 63 -4.57 7.15 -9.91
CA GLY A 63 -3.19 7.31 -9.40
C GLY A 63 -2.44 5.97 -9.39
N SER A 64 -2.05 5.51 -8.19
CA SER A 64 -1.32 4.24 -8.03
C SER A 64 -2.18 2.99 -8.11
N CYS A 65 -3.51 3.09 -8.17
CA CYS A 65 -4.40 1.93 -8.26
C CYS A 65 -4.30 1.29 -9.65
N ASP A 66 -4.24 -0.05 -9.66
CA ASP A 66 -4.06 -0.81 -10.89
C ASP A 66 -5.34 -0.91 -11.71
N GLY A 67 -5.17 -1.10 -13.00
CA GLY A 67 -6.26 -1.25 -13.97
C GLY A 67 -5.88 -0.81 -15.38
N ARG A 68 -4.60 -0.50 -15.61
CA ARG A 68 -4.12 -0.07 -16.92
C ARG A 68 -4.00 -1.26 -17.88
N LYS A 69 -4.43 -1.05 -19.09
CA LYS A 69 -4.19 -1.96 -20.22
C LYS A 69 -3.83 -1.15 -21.46
N ASP A 70 -3.05 -1.76 -22.32
CA ASP A 70 -2.78 -1.27 -23.67
C ASP A 70 -3.22 -2.36 -24.64
N ILE A 71 -4.08 -2.01 -25.60
CA ILE A 71 -4.65 -2.98 -26.54
C ILE A 71 -3.57 -3.67 -27.39
N THR A 72 -2.43 -3.02 -27.57
CA THR A 72 -1.30 -3.56 -28.37
C THR A 72 -0.27 -4.29 -27.52
N LYS A 73 -0.13 -3.94 -26.25
CA LYS A 73 0.91 -4.46 -25.35
C LYS A 73 0.40 -5.49 -24.36
N GLY A 74 -0.79 -5.32 -23.82
CA GLY A 74 -1.40 -6.23 -22.86
C GLY A 74 -1.84 -5.57 -21.56
N PHE A 75 -1.86 -6.34 -20.48
CA PHE A 75 -2.31 -5.90 -19.15
C PHE A 75 -1.13 -5.48 -18.29
N PHE A 76 -1.31 -4.45 -17.46
CA PHE A 76 -0.30 -3.97 -16.52
C PHE A 76 -0.85 -4.01 -15.10
N MET A 77 -0.23 -4.81 -14.24
CA MET A 77 -0.41 -4.80 -12.80
C MET A 77 0.87 -4.28 -12.14
N ARG A 78 0.79 -3.11 -11.51
CA ARG A 78 1.97 -2.45 -10.93
C ARG A 78 2.24 -2.89 -9.49
N GLY A 79 1.25 -3.43 -8.80
CA GLY A 79 1.39 -3.92 -7.43
C GLY A 79 0.15 -4.64 -6.91
N GLY A 80 0.32 -5.42 -5.85
CA GLY A 80 -0.77 -5.92 -5.04
C GLY A 80 -1.38 -4.77 -4.22
N ARG A 81 -2.68 -4.88 -3.93
CA ARG A 81 -3.38 -3.97 -3.02
C ARG A 81 -4.20 -4.82 -2.07
N GLU A 82 -3.55 -5.18 -1.00
CA GLU A 82 -4.15 -5.93 0.09
C GLU A 82 -4.90 -4.97 1.01
N MET A 83 -5.97 -5.45 1.63
CA MET A 83 -6.86 -4.65 2.46
C MET A 83 -7.09 -5.34 3.80
N ASP A 84 -7.35 -4.51 4.82
CA ASP A 84 -7.63 -4.92 6.19
C ASP A 84 -9.11 -4.67 6.55
N ASN A 85 -9.63 -5.44 7.48
CA ASN A 85 -10.95 -5.20 8.06
C ASN A 85 -11.03 -3.87 8.81
N HIS A 86 -9.90 -3.34 9.30
CA HIS A 86 -9.76 -2.09 10.02
C HIS A 86 -9.24 -0.94 9.13
N PHE A 87 -9.79 -0.85 7.94
CA PHE A 87 -9.66 0.30 7.05
C PHE A 87 -10.95 1.14 7.16
N GLU A 88 -11.11 1.79 8.32
CA GLU A 88 -12.39 2.40 8.73
C GLU A 88 -12.85 3.50 7.78
N VAL A 89 -11.95 4.38 7.32
CA VAL A 89 -12.30 5.45 6.37
C VAL A 89 -12.62 4.88 4.99
N MET A 90 -11.85 3.89 4.56
CA MET A 90 -12.10 3.21 3.29
C MET A 90 -13.48 2.55 3.28
N TRP A 91 -13.84 1.83 4.34
CA TRP A 91 -15.13 1.15 4.42
C TRP A 91 -16.30 2.12 4.66
N ASP A 92 -16.06 3.23 5.38
CA ASP A 92 -17.05 4.31 5.49
C ASP A 92 -17.36 4.93 4.12
N THR A 93 -16.34 5.12 3.27
CA THR A 93 -16.52 5.60 1.89
C THR A 93 -17.30 4.58 1.04
N PHE A 94 -16.82 3.35 0.98
CA PHE A 94 -17.36 2.34 0.06
C PHE A 94 -18.69 1.71 0.52
N ARG A 95 -19.13 1.99 1.74
CA ARG A 95 -20.48 1.69 2.22
C ARG A 95 -21.56 2.41 1.39
N ASP A 96 -21.25 3.64 0.96
CA ASP A 96 -22.21 4.52 0.27
C ASP A 96 -21.98 4.60 -1.25
N VAL A 97 -20.88 4.05 -1.75
CA VAL A 97 -20.60 3.98 -3.19
C VAL A 97 -21.26 2.74 -3.80
N PRO A 98 -22.20 2.88 -4.76
CA PRO A 98 -22.86 1.74 -5.39
C PRO A 98 -21.89 0.84 -6.17
N SER A 99 -22.06 -0.48 -6.05
CA SER A 99 -21.38 -1.43 -6.93
C SER A 99 -21.87 -1.26 -8.39
N ILE A 100 -20.93 -1.29 -9.33
CA ILE A 100 -21.25 -1.30 -10.76
C ILE A 100 -21.47 -2.71 -11.30
N GLU A 101 -21.15 -3.74 -10.51
CA GLU A 101 -21.31 -5.14 -10.88
C GLU A 101 -22.67 -5.70 -10.46
N THR A 102 -23.08 -5.35 -9.26
CA THR A 102 -24.29 -5.89 -8.64
C THR A 102 -25.24 -4.75 -8.27
N PRO A 103 -26.30 -4.54 -9.04
CA PRO A 103 -27.26 -3.47 -8.73
C PRO A 103 -27.88 -3.62 -7.34
N GLY A 104 -28.02 -2.50 -6.64
CA GLY A 104 -28.71 -2.42 -5.35
C GLY A 104 -27.86 -2.75 -4.13
N ILE A 105 -26.55 -3.00 -4.29
CA ILE A 105 -25.61 -3.16 -3.18
C ILE A 105 -24.45 -2.16 -3.30
N SER A 106 -23.73 -1.94 -2.20
CA SER A 106 -22.54 -1.11 -2.18
C SER A 106 -21.27 -1.88 -2.62
N VAL A 107 -20.21 -1.13 -2.90
CA VAL A 107 -18.87 -1.72 -3.12
C VAL A 107 -18.41 -2.49 -1.87
N LEU A 108 -18.71 -1.98 -0.66
CA LEU A 108 -18.41 -2.69 0.59
C LEU A 108 -19.16 -4.02 0.70
N ASP A 109 -20.45 -4.06 0.38
CA ASP A 109 -21.24 -5.30 0.42
C ASP A 109 -20.68 -6.34 -0.54
N GLU A 110 -20.36 -5.94 -1.78
CA GLU A 110 -19.76 -6.84 -2.78
C GLU A 110 -18.42 -7.41 -2.27
N TYR A 111 -17.55 -6.55 -1.75
CA TYR A 111 -16.26 -6.92 -1.19
C TYR A 111 -16.40 -7.86 0.02
N TYR A 112 -17.29 -7.53 0.96
CA TYR A 112 -17.52 -8.33 2.16
C TYR A 112 -17.97 -9.75 1.82
N TRP A 113 -19.00 -9.89 0.99
CA TRP A 113 -19.57 -11.20 0.64
C TRP A 113 -18.61 -12.04 -0.19
N LEU A 114 -17.85 -11.43 -1.11
CA LEU A 114 -16.80 -12.12 -1.85
C LEU A 114 -15.78 -12.77 -0.91
N ASN A 115 -15.22 -12.00 0.03
CA ASN A 115 -14.20 -12.49 0.95
C ASN A 115 -14.77 -13.40 2.05
N LYS A 116 -16.07 -13.30 2.33
CA LYS A 116 -16.76 -14.21 3.25
C LYS A 116 -16.98 -15.61 2.65
N HIS A 117 -17.35 -15.66 1.37
CA HIS A 117 -17.62 -16.93 0.67
C HIS A 117 -16.35 -17.62 0.17
N ASP A 118 -15.30 -16.85 -0.11
CA ASP A 118 -14.01 -17.34 -0.58
C ASP A 118 -12.86 -16.70 0.24
N PRO A 119 -12.66 -17.15 1.50
CA PRO A 119 -11.64 -16.61 2.40
C PRO A 119 -10.24 -16.75 1.83
N ASN A 120 -9.42 -15.71 2.00
CA ASN A 120 -8.06 -15.70 1.51
C ASN A 120 -7.11 -16.50 2.41
N TYR A 121 -6.26 -17.32 1.81
CA TYR A 121 -5.09 -17.94 2.46
C TYR A 121 -4.15 -18.54 1.43
N SER A 122 -2.85 -18.58 1.76
CA SER A 122 -1.81 -19.20 0.92
C SER A 122 -1.56 -20.66 1.37
N LEU A 123 -1.34 -21.54 0.38
CA LEU A 123 -0.87 -22.92 0.59
C LEU A 123 0.63 -23.07 0.34
N CYS A 124 1.25 -22.13 -0.38
CA CYS A 124 2.69 -22.07 -0.61
C CYS A 124 3.15 -20.61 -0.44
N ARG A 125 3.78 -20.30 0.69
CA ARG A 125 4.25 -18.94 1.04
C ARG A 125 5.57 -18.59 0.37
N ALA A 126 6.42 -19.59 0.18
CA ALA A 126 7.71 -19.45 -0.47
C ALA A 126 8.09 -20.75 -1.19
N SER A 127 8.81 -20.63 -2.30
CA SER A 127 9.31 -21.77 -3.07
C SER A 127 10.84 -21.79 -3.12
N VAL A 128 11.38 -22.99 -3.29
CA VAL A 128 12.80 -23.31 -3.50
C VAL A 128 12.94 -24.31 -4.64
N ASN A 129 14.14 -24.61 -5.07
CA ASN A 129 14.44 -25.70 -5.99
C ASN A 129 13.50 -25.74 -7.22
N ARG A 130 13.22 -24.56 -7.80
CA ARG A 130 12.36 -24.46 -8.98
C ARG A 130 10.91 -24.91 -8.74
N GLY A 131 10.29 -24.40 -7.69
CA GLY A 131 8.85 -24.56 -7.44
C GLY A 131 8.47 -25.54 -6.33
N GLU A 132 9.43 -26.14 -5.64
CA GLU A 132 9.16 -26.91 -4.42
C GLU A 132 8.74 -25.97 -3.27
N ASP A 133 7.89 -26.45 -2.38
CA ASP A 133 7.54 -25.70 -1.17
C ASP A 133 8.76 -25.56 -0.26
N ALA A 134 9.06 -24.34 0.16
CA ALA A 134 10.15 -24.04 1.09
C ALA A 134 9.89 -24.52 2.54
N HIS A 135 8.72 -25.08 2.84
CA HIS A 135 8.32 -25.62 4.14
C HIS A 135 8.62 -24.69 5.30
N THR A 136 8.10 -23.47 5.22
CA THR A 136 8.25 -22.48 6.30
C THR A 136 7.48 -22.84 7.56
N ASP A 137 6.57 -23.83 7.50
CA ASP A 137 5.76 -24.42 8.57
C ASP A 137 4.96 -23.39 9.38
N LYS A 138 4.71 -22.22 8.78
CA LYS A 138 4.07 -21.07 9.44
C LYS A 138 4.79 -20.61 10.70
N GLN A 139 6.09 -20.88 10.81
CA GLN A 139 6.94 -20.46 11.92
C GLN A 139 7.66 -19.18 11.60
N PHE A 140 7.91 -18.35 12.61
CA PHE A 140 8.72 -17.14 12.49
C PHE A 140 10.20 -17.41 12.59
N LYS A 141 10.58 -18.44 13.35
CA LYS A 141 11.98 -18.81 13.60
C LYS A 141 12.83 -17.64 14.13
N LEU A 142 12.23 -16.83 15.02
CA LEU A 142 12.94 -15.75 15.68
C LEU A 142 13.88 -16.35 16.76
N ASP A 143 15.17 -15.97 16.70
CA ASP A 143 16.07 -16.19 17.83
C ASP A 143 15.80 -15.16 18.94
N LYS A 144 16.44 -15.36 20.10
CA LYS A 144 16.23 -14.51 21.28
C LYS A 144 16.56 -13.05 21.00
N ASP A 145 17.67 -12.77 20.32
CA ASP A 145 18.16 -11.41 20.08
C ASP A 145 17.23 -10.69 19.10
N SER A 146 16.78 -11.37 18.07
CA SER A 146 15.80 -10.86 17.10
C SER A 146 14.45 -10.56 17.76
N ALA A 147 13.95 -11.44 18.63
CA ALA A 147 12.69 -11.22 19.34
C ALA A 147 12.79 -10.03 20.32
N MET A 148 13.93 -9.90 21.03
CA MET A 148 14.18 -8.77 21.93
C MET A 148 14.30 -7.44 21.15
N ALA A 149 14.99 -7.45 19.99
CA ALA A 149 15.14 -6.25 19.16
C ALA A 149 13.80 -5.78 18.58
N LEU A 150 12.94 -6.69 18.12
CA LEU A 150 11.56 -6.35 17.69
C LEU A 150 10.74 -5.76 18.84
N SER A 151 10.81 -6.35 20.03
CA SER A 151 10.12 -5.84 21.22
C SER A 151 10.62 -4.45 21.60
N LYS A 152 11.94 -4.22 21.52
CA LYS A 152 12.52 -2.91 21.74
C LYS A 152 12.06 -1.90 20.70
N LEU A 153 12.06 -2.25 19.40
CA LEU A 153 11.57 -1.39 18.32
C LEU A 153 10.12 -1.00 18.55
N PHE A 154 9.26 -1.97 18.92
CA PHE A 154 7.84 -1.71 19.24
C PHE A 154 7.67 -0.67 20.36
N MET A 155 8.53 -0.66 21.37
CA MET A 155 8.45 0.24 22.54
C MET A 155 9.20 1.55 22.35
N THR A 156 10.17 1.65 21.42
CA THR A 156 11.00 2.84 21.22
C THR A 156 10.13 4.03 20.75
N PRO A 157 10.26 5.23 21.34
CA PRO A 157 9.56 6.42 20.85
C PRO A 157 9.88 6.72 19.38
N GLU A 158 8.92 7.21 18.61
CA GLU A 158 9.10 7.48 17.18
C GLU A 158 10.22 8.48 16.92
N LYS A 159 10.32 9.54 17.74
CA LYS A 159 11.38 10.53 17.66
C LYS A 159 12.80 9.92 17.75
N ASP A 160 12.97 8.85 18.50
CA ASP A 160 14.27 8.17 18.64
C ASP A 160 14.60 7.26 17.43
N LEU A 161 13.66 7.12 16.50
CA LEU A 161 13.81 6.33 15.28
C LEU A 161 13.93 7.17 14.01
N GLU A 162 13.85 8.50 14.14
CA GLU A 162 14.07 9.41 13.02
C GLU A 162 15.44 9.17 12.37
N ASP A 163 15.49 9.25 11.05
CA ASP A 163 16.67 9.05 10.19
C ASP A 163 17.35 7.66 10.33
N LYS A 164 16.80 6.73 11.12
CA LYS A 164 17.35 5.38 11.29
C LYS A 164 16.80 4.39 10.28
N LYS A 165 17.70 3.53 9.81
CA LYS A 165 17.38 2.35 9.01
C LYS A 165 16.98 1.18 9.91
N ILE A 166 16.24 0.23 9.37
CA ILE A 166 15.92 -1.02 10.09
C ILE A 166 17.21 -1.76 10.46
N SER A 167 18.21 -1.74 9.58
CA SER A 167 19.54 -2.35 9.84
C SER A 167 20.29 -1.72 11.02
N ASP A 168 19.94 -0.52 11.46
CA ASP A 168 20.59 0.13 12.59
C ASP A 168 20.01 -0.34 13.94
N VAL A 169 18.86 -0.99 13.92
CA VAL A 169 18.10 -1.35 15.14
C VAL A 169 17.83 -2.85 15.29
N LEU A 170 18.03 -3.65 14.24
CA LEU A 170 17.83 -5.09 14.25
C LEU A 170 19.16 -5.83 14.05
N PRO A 171 19.39 -6.98 14.72
CA PRO A 171 20.63 -7.75 14.61
C PRO A 171 20.74 -8.50 13.28
N ASP A 172 21.96 -8.88 12.89
CA ASP A 172 22.22 -9.60 11.65
C ASP A 172 21.50 -10.95 11.57
N SER A 173 21.28 -11.63 12.69
CA SER A 173 20.54 -12.90 12.75
C SER A 173 19.07 -12.75 12.31
N PHE A 174 18.50 -11.56 12.47
CA PHE A 174 17.12 -11.26 12.09
C PHE A 174 16.85 -11.51 10.59
N TRP A 175 17.83 -11.20 9.75
CA TRP A 175 17.69 -11.30 8.28
C TRP A 175 17.52 -12.74 7.77
N ASN A 176 17.86 -13.74 8.60
CA ASN A 176 17.73 -15.16 8.27
C ASN A 176 16.45 -15.79 8.83
N THR A 177 15.59 -15.03 9.49
CA THR A 177 14.35 -15.52 10.07
C THR A 177 13.24 -15.63 9.02
N ASN A 178 12.27 -16.53 9.24
CA ASN A 178 11.07 -16.55 8.41
C ASN A 178 10.19 -15.32 8.66
N PHE A 179 10.27 -14.72 9.86
CA PHE A 179 9.57 -13.46 10.12
C PHE A 179 9.99 -12.38 9.12
N TRP A 180 11.31 -12.20 8.90
CA TRP A 180 11.81 -11.25 7.92
C TRP A 180 11.37 -11.61 6.49
N LEU A 181 11.45 -12.88 6.11
CA LEU A 181 10.95 -13.33 4.81
C LEU A 181 9.49 -12.95 4.58
N TYR A 182 8.62 -13.18 5.58
CA TYR A 182 7.20 -12.84 5.48
C TYR A 182 6.99 -11.33 5.45
N TRP A 183 7.68 -10.60 6.32
CA TRP A 183 7.55 -9.17 6.46
C TRP A 183 8.03 -8.42 5.21
N GLN A 184 9.24 -8.72 4.77
CA GLN A 184 9.84 -8.09 3.61
C GLN A 184 9.00 -8.28 2.36
N THR A 185 8.52 -9.48 2.09
CA THR A 185 7.81 -9.77 0.84
C THR A 185 6.32 -9.39 0.89
N MET A 186 5.75 -9.25 2.08
CA MET A 186 4.38 -8.74 2.24
C MET A 186 4.31 -7.21 2.06
N PHE A 187 5.25 -6.49 2.66
CA PHE A 187 5.22 -5.03 2.74
C PHE A 187 6.28 -4.33 1.88
N ALA A 188 7.12 -5.08 1.17
CA ALA A 188 8.24 -4.57 0.38
C ALA A 188 9.29 -3.78 1.19
N PHE A 189 9.44 -4.05 2.49
CA PHE A 189 10.52 -3.49 3.30
C PHE A 189 11.87 -4.03 2.83
N GLN A 190 12.88 -3.20 2.94
CA GLN A 190 14.28 -3.56 2.71
C GLN A 190 15.13 -3.15 3.92
N ARG A 191 16.37 -3.65 4.03
CA ARG A 191 17.24 -3.37 5.19
C ARG A 191 17.52 -1.87 5.38
N TRP A 192 17.51 -1.10 4.30
CA TRP A 192 17.68 0.35 4.31
C TRP A 192 16.42 1.11 4.72
N SER A 193 15.25 0.47 4.72
CA SER A 193 13.98 1.14 5.01
C SER A 193 13.95 1.74 6.41
N SER A 194 13.13 2.75 6.59
CA SER A 194 12.95 3.49 7.84
C SER A 194 12.54 2.61 9.01
N ALA A 195 13.29 2.69 10.10
CA ALA A 195 12.94 2.04 11.37
C ALA A 195 11.64 2.64 11.97
N LEU A 196 11.39 3.92 11.76
CA LEU A 196 10.15 4.61 12.16
C LEU A 196 8.94 3.98 11.46
N GLU A 197 9.00 3.81 10.15
CA GLU A 197 7.89 3.20 9.40
C GLU A 197 7.70 1.72 9.78
N MET A 198 8.77 0.96 9.97
CA MET A 198 8.64 -0.42 10.45
C MET A 198 7.97 -0.51 11.82
N LYS A 199 8.30 0.40 12.76
CA LYS A 199 7.61 0.47 14.04
C LYS A 199 6.12 0.77 13.87
N ARG A 200 5.76 1.73 13.02
CA ARG A 200 4.36 2.07 12.73
C ARG A 200 3.59 0.85 12.21
N TYR A 201 4.19 0.09 11.29
CA TYR A 201 3.62 -1.16 10.79
C TYR A 201 3.44 -2.22 11.88
N LEU A 202 4.46 -2.44 12.72
CA LEU A 202 4.35 -3.37 13.86
C LEU A 202 3.19 -2.97 14.79
N CYS A 203 3.07 -1.68 15.10
CA CYS A 203 1.99 -1.17 15.95
C CYS A 203 0.61 -1.26 15.28
N ARG A 204 0.54 -1.02 13.96
CA ARG A 204 -0.72 -1.01 13.19
C ARG A 204 -1.29 -2.41 13.00
N TYR A 205 -0.41 -3.41 12.79
CA TYR A 205 -0.79 -4.75 12.37
C TYR A 205 -0.51 -5.85 13.40
N VAL A 206 -0.30 -5.52 14.67
CA VAL A 206 -0.05 -6.52 15.71
C VAL A 206 -1.20 -7.55 15.82
N HIS A 207 -2.43 -7.16 15.55
CA HIS A 207 -3.60 -8.03 15.54
C HIS A 207 -3.64 -9.03 14.37
N HIS A 208 -2.80 -8.84 13.35
CA HIS A 208 -2.69 -9.72 12.19
C HIS A 208 -1.43 -10.59 12.18
N ILE A 209 -0.74 -10.66 13.31
CA ILE A 209 0.51 -11.41 13.42
C ILE A 209 0.36 -12.90 13.04
N ASP A 210 -0.80 -13.48 13.32
CA ASP A 210 -1.12 -14.88 13.00
C ASP A 210 -1.35 -15.13 11.51
N GLY A 211 -1.81 -14.10 10.78
CA GLY A 211 -2.06 -14.15 9.35
C GLY A 211 -0.84 -13.82 8.48
N LEU A 212 0.28 -13.37 9.07
CA LEU A 212 1.50 -13.04 8.34
C LEU A 212 2.12 -14.25 7.60
N PRO A 213 2.14 -15.48 8.16
CA PRO A 213 2.70 -16.65 7.49
C PRO A 213 1.89 -17.17 6.30
N ASP A 214 0.58 -16.93 6.24
CA ASP A 214 -0.29 -17.53 5.22
C ASP A 214 -1.27 -16.54 4.56
N PHE A 215 -1.12 -15.25 4.82
CA PHE A 215 -1.97 -14.20 4.27
C PHE A 215 -3.47 -14.31 4.60
N SER A 216 -3.86 -15.10 5.60
CA SER A 216 -5.27 -15.23 6.00
C SER A 216 -5.88 -13.93 6.52
N ALA A 217 -5.04 -12.98 6.94
CA ALA A 217 -5.46 -11.63 7.32
C ALA A 217 -5.88 -10.76 6.14
N LEU A 218 -5.36 -11.02 4.93
CA LEU A 218 -5.55 -10.17 3.77
C LEU A 218 -6.88 -10.39 3.07
N ARG A 219 -7.36 -9.34 2.44
CA ARG A 219 -8.58 -9.32 1.64
C ARG A 219 -8.30 -8.67 0.28
N PHE A 220 -9.00 -9.10 -0.74
CA PHE A 220 -8.82 -8.65 -2.11
C PHE A 220 -10.15 -8.31 -2.75
N THR A 221 -10.12 -7.43 -3.75
CA THR A 221 -11.24 -7.13 -4.63
C THR A 221 -11.48 -8.26 -5.63
N LYS A 222 -12.63 -8.20 -6.33
CA LYS A 222 -12.98 -9.18 -7.37
C LYS A 222 -12.10 -9.04 -8.61
N TYR A 223 -11.94 -7.83 -9.08
CA TYR A 223 -11.08 -7.44 -10.19
C TYR A 223 -9.91 -6.59 -9.68
N ASN A 224 -9.14 -5.99 -10.57
CA ASN A 224 -8.16 -4.98 -10.22
C ASN A 224 -8.81 -3.78 -9.49
N GLN A 225 -8.00 -2.96 -8.82
CA GLN A 225 -8.51 -1.88 -7.96
C GLN A 225 -9.18 -0.77 -8.76
N TYR A 226 -8.75 -0.54 -10.00
CA TYR A 226 -9.41 0.44 -10.85
C TYR A 226 -10.87 0.06 -11.11
N GLU A 227 -11.12 -1.17 -11.59
CA GLU A 227 -12.47 -1.62 -11.93
C GLU A 227 -13.36 -1.86 -10.71
N SER A 228 -12.77 -2.26 -9.57
CA SER A 228 -13.52 -2.60 -8.35
C SER A 228 -13.75 -1.43 -7.40
N MET A 229 -12.92 -0.39 -7.44
CA MET A 229 -12.95 0.71 -6.47
C MET A 229 -12.95 2.08 -7.13
N ILE A 230 -11.96 2.35 -8.01
CA ILE A 230 -11.81 3.68 -8.61
C ILE A 230 -12.98 4.01 -9.52
N LEU A 231 -13.30 3.15 -10.45
CA LEU A 231 -14.38 3.38 -11.41
C LEU A 231 -15.77 3.56 -10.75
N PRO A 232 -16.15 2.75 -9.74
CA PRO A 232 -17.37 3.03 -8.97
C PRO A 232 -17.36 4.39 -8.28
N LEU A 233 -16.24 4.77 -7.67
CA LEU A 233 -16.12 6.06 -6.98
C LEU A 233 -16.17 7.24 -7.95
N VAL A 234 -15.49 7.14 -9.10
CA VAL A 234 -15.58 8.14 -10.19
C VAL A 234 -17.01 8.30 -10.65
N LYS A 235 -17.71 7.19 -10.93
CA LYS A 235 -19.12 7.25 -11.36
C LYS A 235 -20.04 7.84 -10.30
N TYR A 236 -19.79 7.55 -9.03
CA TYR A 236 -20.52 8.17 -7.92
C TYR A 236 -20.34 9.69 -7.95
N LEU A 237 -19.10 10.18 -8.04
CA LEU A 237 -18.79 11.60 -8.07
C LEU A 237 -19.38 12.30 -9.28
N GLU A 238 -19.24 11.73 -10.47
CA GLU A 238 -19.84 12.25 -11.70
C GLU A 238 -21.38 12.34 -11.60
N SER A 239 -22.02 11.34 -10.98
CA SER A 239 -23.47 11.35 -10.78
C SER A 239 -23.96 12.45 -9.81
N HIS A 240 -23.05 12.98 -9.00
CA HIS A 240 -23.31 14.12 -8.11
C HIS A 240 -22.85 15.46 -8.71
N GLY A 241 -22.41 15.47 -9.98
CA GLY A 241 -22.03 16.69 -10.71
C GLY A 241 -20.59 17.15 -10.48
N VAL A 242 -19.73 16.32 -9.88
CA VAL A 242 -18.32 16.64 -9.71
C VAL A 242 -17.61 16.63 -11.07
N HIS A 243 -16.78 17.66 -11.32
CA HIS A 243 -16.01 17.79 -12.54
C HIS A 243 -14.64 17.11 -12.40
N ILE A 244 -14.41 16.04 -13.19
CA ILE A 244 -13.09 15.41 -13.29
C ILE A 244 -12.48 15.83 -14.63
N GLU A 245 -11.36 16.54 -14.56
CA GLU A 245 -10.70 17.13 -15.73
C GLU A 245 -9.34 16.46 -15.96
N TYR A 246 -9.19 15.84 -17.13
CA TYR A 246 -7.97 15.17 -17.57
C TYR A 246 -7.05 16.10 -18.38
N GLY A 247 -5.77 15.75 -18.47
CA GLY A 247 -4.75 16.54 -19.15
C GLY A 247 -4.37 17.83 -18.39
N MET A 248 -4.69 17.90 -17.11
CA MET A 248 -4.41 19.04 -16.22
C MET A 248 -3.11 18.79 -15.45
N ASP A 249 -2.01 19.27 -15.97
CA ASP A 249 -0.69 19.10 -15.35
C ASP A 249 -0.37 20.26 -14.40
N VAL A 250 -0.76 20.11 -13.13
CA VAL A 250 -0.53 21.13 -12.10
C VAL A 250 0.96 21.18 -11.73
N ARG A 251 1.54 22.37 -11.79
CA ARG A 251 2.97 22.63 -11.57
C ARG A 251 3.26 23.30 -10.24
N ASN A 252 2.34 24.09 -9.73
CA ASN A 252 2.51 24.80 -8.46
C ASN A 252 1.15 25.23 -7.88
N VAL A 253 1.12 25.42 -6.57
CA VAL A 253 0.06 26.16 -5.86
C VAL A 253 0.75 27.30 -5.13
N ILE A 254 0.41 28.53 -5.48
CA ILE A 254 0.98 29.72 -4.89
C ILE A 254 0.27 29.99 -3.55
N ILE A 255 1.05 30.03 -2.48
CA ILE A 255 0.57 30.23 -1.10
C ILE A 255 1.15 31.54 -0.58
N GLU A 256 0.29 32.45 -0.16
CA GLU A 256 0.68 33.69 0.51
C GLU A 256 0.61 33.52 2.02
N THR A 257 1.62 34.05 2.72
CA THR A 257 1.71 34.05 4.18
C THR A 257 1.61 35.47 4.71
N GLU A 258 0.63 35.73 5.56
CA GLU A 258 0.44 37.00 6.26
C GLU A 258 0.38 36.74 7.77
N GLY A 259 1.49 36.97 8.46
CA GLY A 259 1.66 36.56 9.86
C GLY A 259 1.55 35.04 9.99
N ASP A 260 0.64 34.57 10.84
CA ASP A 260 0.41 33.12 11.01
C ASP A 260 -0.59 32.54 9.99
N LYS A 261 -1.21 33.38 9.16
CA LYS A 261 -2.24 32.98 8.19
C LYS A 261 -1.59 32.62 6.85
N LYS A 262 -1.95 31.47 6.30
CA LYS A 262 -1.47 30.95 5.01
C LYS A 262 -2.64 30.66 4.10
N VAL A 263 -2.64 31.23 2.90
CA VAL A 263 -3.76 31.17 1.95
C VAL A 263 -3.26 30.80 0.57
N ALA A 264 -3.81 29.73 -0.01
CA ALA A 264 -3.61 29.42 -1.42
C ALA A 264 -4.33 30.47 -2.29
N ARG A 265 -3.59 31.09 -3.21
CA ARG A 265 -4.07 32.20 -4.03
C ARG A 265 -4.15 31.87 -5.51
N GLN A 266 -3.37 30.88 -5.98
CA GLN A 266 -3.34 30.57 -7.41
C GLN A 266 -2.90 29.13 -7.62
N ILE A 267 -3.50 28.45 -8.60
CA ILE A 267 -3.04 27.17 -9.13
C ILE A 267 -2.39 27.42 -10.49
N VAL A 268 -1.15 26.97 -10.67
CA VAL A 268 -0.41 27.05 -11.93
C VAL A 268 -0.39 25.65 -12.57
N TYR A 269 -0.86 25.54 -13.80
CA TYR A 269 -0.94 24.27 -14.51
C TYR A 269 -0.62 24.40 -16.00
N VAL A 270 -0.29 23.28 -16.63
CA VAL A 270 -0.10 23.18 -18.09
C VAL A 270 -1.23 22.34 -18.66
N LYS A 271 -1.92 22.86 -19.67
CA LYS A 271 -2.92 22.16 -20.46
C LYS A 271 -2.68 22.43 -21.95
N ASP A 272 -2.68 21.38 -22.77
CA ASP A 272 -2.38 21.47 -24.20
C ASP A 272 -1.07 22.20 -24.53
N GLY A 273 -0.03 21.97 -23.69
CA GLY A 273 1.30 22.59 -23.84
C GLY A 273 1.37 24.08 -23.49
N ARG A 274 0.32 24.64 -22.89
CA ARG A 274 0.27 26.05 -22.47
C ARG A 274 0.12 26.15 -20.96
N GLU A 275 0.96 26.99 -20.37
CA GLU A 275 0.82 27.35 -18.96
C GLU A 275 -0.39 28.25 -18.75
N GLN A 276 -1.18 27.96 -17.75
CA GLN A 276 -2.41 28.67 -17.37
C GLN A 276 -2.50 28.75 -15.86
N THR A 277 -3.34 29.66 -15.37
CA THR A 277 -3.55 29.86 -13.94
C THR A 277 -5.03 29.88 -13.59
N ILE A 278 -5.34 29.47 -12.37
CA ILE A 278 -6.64 29.67 -11.72
C ILE A 278 -6.37 30.54 -10.50
N ASP A 279 -6.93 31.76 -10.51
CA ASP A 279 -6.88 32.65 -9.35
C ASP A 279 -7.91 32.19 -8.31
N LEU A 280 -7.52 32.18 -7.05
CA LEU A 280 -8.30 31.66 -5.93
C LEU A 280 -8.66 32.79 -4.96
N ILE A 281 -9.85 32.72 -4.43
CA ILE A 281 -10.27 33.52 -3.27
C ILE A 281 -10.11 32.69 -1.99
N GLU A 282 -10.22 33.30 -0.83
CA GLU A 282 -10.04 32.62 0.46
C GLU A 282 -11.10 31.54 0.73
N ASP A 283 -12.26 31.64 0.10
CA ASP A 283 -13.32 30.65 0.17
C ASP A 283 -13.10 29.43 -0.75
N ASP A 284 -12.13 29.50 -1.67
CA ASP A 284 -11.77 28.36 -2.55
C ASP A 284 -10.85 27.39 -1.83
N LEU A 285 -11.23 26.14 -1.73
CA LEU A 285 -10.46 25.09 -1.08
C LEU A 285 -9.51 24.41 -2.07
N VAL A 286 -8.27 24.10 -1.64
CA VAL A 286 -7.28 23.40 -2.46
C VAL A 286 -6.76 22.16 -1.75
N PHE A 287 -6.86 21.00 -2.39
CA PHE A 287 -6.35 19.73 -1.90
C PHE A 287 -5.18 19.27 -2.76
N ILE A 288 -3.99 19.19 -2.17
CA ILE A 288 -2.73 18.98 -2.88
C ILE A 288 -2.24 17.55 -2.64
N THR A 289 -2.28 16.70 -3.67
CA THR A 289 -1.56 15.43 -3.61
C THR A 289 -0.07 15.70 -3.85
N ASN A 290 0.72 15.69 -2.78
CA ASN A 290 2.15 15.98 -2.79
C ASN A 290 2.98 14.71 -2.97
N GLY A 291 3.56 14.52 -4.13
CA GLY A 291 4.34 13.32 -4.47
C GLY A 291 3.48 12.10 -4.85
N CYS A 292 4.06 11.23 -5.65
CA CYS A 292 3.40 9.99 -6.10
C CYS A 292 4.42 8.86 -6.23
N CYS A 293 4.15 7.72 -5.59
CA CYS A 293 5.04 6.55 -5.64
C CYS A 293 5.11 5.89 -7.02
N THR A 294 4.16 6.14 -7.91
CA THR A 294 4.17 5.64 -9.29
C THR A 294 4.50 6.72 -10.32
N ASP A 295 4.98 7.88 -9.87
CA ASP A 295 5.48 8.92 -10.76
C ASP A 295 6.62 8.42 -11.64
N THR A 296 6.69 8.90 -12.87
CA THR A 296 7.72 8.52 -13.86
C THR A 296 7.86 7.01 -14.10
N SER A 297 6.78 6.23 -13.91
CA SER A 297 6.79 4.80 -14.24
C SER A 297 7.11 4.55 -15.71
N CYS A 298 8.06 3.66 -15.97
CA CYS A 298 8.50 3.29 -17.31
C CYS A 298 7.95 1.91 -17.69
N TYR A 299 7.36 1.81 -18.87
CA TYR A 299 6.69 0.60 -19.33
C TYR A 299 7.46 -0.09 -20.43
N GLY A 300 7.59 -1.42 -20.33
CA GLY A 300 8.08 -2.31 -21.37
C GLY A 300 7.00 -3.29 -21.82
N ASP A 301 7.32 -4.07 -22.83
CA ASP A 301 6.42 -5.08 -23.39
C ASP A 301 7.17 -6.39 -23.65
N GLN A 302 6.53 -7.35 -24.32
CA GLN A 302 7.09 -8.67 -24.63
C GLN A 302 8.51 -8.58 -25.25
N THR A 303 8.75 -7.58 -26.10
CA THR A 303 9.97 -7.48 -26.92
C THR A 303 10.87 -6.29 -26.58
N HIS A 304 10.39 -5.38 -25.74
CA HIS A 304 11.12 -4.16 -25.36
C HIS A 304 11.23 -4.04 -23.85
N ALA A 305 12.43 -3.74 -23.36
CA ALA A 305 12.65 -3.32 -21.98
C ALA A 305 12.05 -1.92 -21.74
N PRO A 306 11.74 -1.57 -20.46
CA PRO A 306 11.36 -0.20 -20.15
C PRO A 306 12.49 0.77 -20.50
N ASP A 307 12.16 1.92 -21.09
CA ASP A 307 13.14 2.98 -21.34
C ASP A 307 13.38 3.78 -20.04
N LEU A 308 14.57 3.63 -19.49
CA LEU A 308 15.00 4.29 -18.27
C LEU A 308 15.82 5.56 -18.51
N SER A 309 16.01 6.00 -19.74
CA SER A 309 16.86 7.13 -20.10
C SER A 309 16.41 8.46 -19.47
N GLY A 310 15.11 8.60 -19.20
CA GLY A 310 14.50 9.76 -18.54
C GLY A 310 14.49 9.69 -17.01
N VAL A 311 14.85 8.56 -16.40
CA VAL A 311 14.79 8.38 -14.95
C VAL A 311 15.98 9.06 -14.27
N LYS A 312 15.69 9.98 -13.36
CA LYS A 312 16.71 10.73 -12.60
C LYS A 312 16.28 10.87 -11.15
N ASN A 313 17.25 10.85 -10.25
CA ASN A 313 17.04 11.15 -8.83
C ASN A 313 16.38 12.52 -8.66
N GLY A 314 15.35 12.57 -7.84
CA GLY A 314 14.65 13.79 -7.50
C GLY A 314 13.85 14.44 -8.64
N ALA A 315 13.67 13.77 -9.77
CA ALA A 315 12.89 14.26 -10.89
C ALA A 315 11.57 13.51 -11.02
N GLY A 316 10.52 14.24 -11.35
CA GLY A 316 9.18 13.74 -11.53
C GLY A 316 8.17 14.85 -11.33
N GLU A 317 7.05 14.76 -11.99
CA GLU A 317 6.12 15.89 -12.09
C GLU A 317 5.41 16.17 -10.77
N SER A 318 5.01 15.14 -10.03
CA SER A 318 4.45 15.30 -8.69
C SER A 318 5.51 15.72 -7.67
N TRP A 319 6.76 15.28 -7.84
CA TRP A 319 7.89 15.68 -7.00
C TRP A 319 8.29 17.12 -7.27
N ASP A 320 8.33 17.54 -8.54
CA ASP A 320 8.67 18.91 -8.94
C ASP A 320 7.60 19.91 -8.45
N MET A 321 6.32 19.54 -8.55
CA MET A 321 5.23 20.33 -7.98
C MET A 321 5.39 20.46 -6.46
N TRP A 322 5.63 19.34 -5.74
CA TRP A 322 5.82 19.40 -4.29
C TRP A 322 7.05 20.25 -3.90
N LYS A 323 8.17 20.14 -4.64
CA LYS A 323 9.34 21.00 -4.44
C LYS A 323 9.00 22.49 -4.62
N ALA A 324 8.24 22.82 -5.66
CA ALA A 324 7.81 24.20 -5.91
C ALA A 324 6.93 24.74 -4.78
N VAL A 325 6.02 23.92 -4.24
CA VAL A 325 5.19 24.30 -3.09
C VAL A 325 6.03 24.38 -1.81
N ALA A 326 6.88 23.39 -1.55
CA ALA A 326 7.72 23.33 -0.34
C ALA A 326 8.72 24.49 -0.25
N ALA A 327 9.20 24.98 -1.39
CA ALA A 327 10.12 26.11 -1.45
C ALA A 327 9.50 27.45 -1.00
N GLN A 328 8.18 27.53 -0.87
CA GLN A 328 7.48 28.74 -0.44
C GLN A 328 7.36 28.85 1.09
N ALA A 329 7.66 27.79 1.81
CA ALA A 329 7.59 27.78 3.28
C ALA A 329 8.98 27.91 3.89
N GLU A 330 9.07 28.63 5.00
CA GLU A 330 10.24 28.61 5.86
C GLU A 330 10.22 27.32 6.73
N HIS A 331 11.41 26.84 7.10
CA HIS A 331 11.58 25.74 8.08
C HIS A 331 10.92 24.39 7.72
N GLY A 332 10.60 24.12 6.45
CA GLY A 332 10.08 22.82 6.00
C GLY A 332 8.63 22.52 6.40
N GLU A 333 7.82 23.53 6.67
CA GLU A 333 6.40 23.37 7.04
C GLU A 333 5.56 22.64 5.98
N TYR A 334 5.98 22.72 4.70
CA TYR A 334 5.33 21.99 3.61
C TYR A 334 6.11 20.73 3.23
N GLY A 335 6.90 20.20 4.18
CA GLY A 335 7.65 18.97 4.05
C GLY A 335 8.98 19.11 3.30
N ASN A 336 9.64 17.95 3.12
CA ASN A 336 10.94 17.83 2.46
C ASN A 336 10.88 16.72 1.40
N PRO A 337 10.50 17.02 0.15
CA PRO A 337 10.39 16.00 -0.90
C PRO A 337 11.70 15.27 -1.19
N ASP A 338 12.87 15.93 -1.02
CA ASP A 338 14.16 15.30 -1.28
C ASP A 338 14.48 14.14 -0.32
N ALA A 339 13.89 14.12 0.89
CA ALA A 339 13.99 12.97 1.78
C ALA A 339 13.45 11.68 1.17
N PHE A 340 12.56 11.77 0.19
CA PHE A 340 11.87 10.63 -0.41
C PHE A 340 12.32 10.31 -1.83
N CYS A 341 12.62 11.31 -2.67
CA CYS A 341 12.84 11.12 -4.10
C CYS A 341 14.32 11.18 -4.53
N SER A 342 15.26 11.35 -3.61
CA SER A 342 16.69 11.53 -3.95
C SER A 342 17.46 10.26 -4.29
N ASP A 343 16.90 9.06 -4.06
CA ASP A 343 17.60 7.78 -4.26
C ASP A 343 16.72 6.76 -4.98
N VAL A 344 16.67 6.87 -6.32
CA VAL A 344 15.94 5.94 -7.17
C VAL A 344 16.51 4.54 -7.11
N ASP A 345 17.82 4.37 -6.94
CA ASP A 345 18.43 3.03 -6.87
C ASP A 345 17.96 2.24 -5.63
N ALA A 346 17.67 2.90 -4.54
CA ALA A 346 17.09 2.30 -3.35
C ALA A 346 15.56 2.12 -3.48
N THR A 347 14.86 3.13 -3.98
CA THR A 347 13.38 3.20 -3.89
C THR A 347 12.63 2.50 -5.01
N ASN A 348 13.32 2.09 -6.07
CA ASN A 348 12.68 1.43 -7.19
C ASN A 348 12.31 -0.03 -6.91
N TRP A 349 11.33 -0.51 -7.61
CA TRP A 349 11.18 -1.91 -7.96
C TRP A 349 10.65 -2.04 -9.38
N MET A 350 10.64 -3.27 -9.91
CA MET A 350 10.05 -3.57 -11.20
C MET A 350 8.99 -4.65 -11.05
N SER A 351 7.84 -4.44 -11.61
CA SER A 351 6.79 -5.43 -11.74
C SER A 351 6.65 -5.92 -13.19
N ALA A 352 6.07 -7.10 -13.36
CA ALA A 352 5.69 -7.62 -14.66
C ALA A 352 4.34 -8.34 -14.56
N THR A 353 3.62 -8.38 -15.67
CA THR A 353 2.37 -9.13 -15.81
C THR A 353 2.53 -10.13 -16.92
N VAL A 354 2.51 -11.40 -16.59
CA VAL A 354 2.52 -12.50 -17.55
C VAL A 354 1.10 -12.94 -17.83
N ALA A 355 0.69 -12.87 -19.09
CA ALA A 355 -0.58 -13.38 -19.57
C ALA A 355 -0.34 -14.72 -20.31
N THR A 356 -1.04 -15.78 -19.91
CA THR A 356 -0.92 -17.10 -20.55
C THR A 356 -2.22 -17.90 -20.49
N SER A 357 -2.45 -18.74 -21.50
CA SER A 357 -3.51 -19.76 -21.51
C SER A 357 -2.92 -21.17 -21.70
N ASN A 358 -1.60 -21.32 -21.57
CA ASN A 358 -0.91 -22.57 -21.82
C ASN A 358 -1.14 -23.59 -20.70
N GLU A 359 -1.68 -24.75 -21.04
CA GLU A 359 -2.04 -25.81 -20.09
C GLU A 359 -0.83 -26.40 -19.33
N GLU A 360 0.36 -26.43 -19.92
CA GLU A 360 1.56 -26.95 -19.27
C GLU A 360 2.00 -25.98 -18.16
N ILE A 361 2.04 -24.67 -18.45
CA ILE A 361 2.34 -23.62 -17.47
C ILE A 361 1.31 -23.65 -16.34
N ILE A 362 0.02 -23.74 -16.66
CA ILE A 362 -1.06 -23.77 -15.67
C ILE A 362 -0.93 -24.99 -14.74
N ARG A 363 -0.54 -26.16 -15.26
CA ARG A 363 -0.27 -27.36 -14.42
C ARG A 363 0.88 -27.11 -13.44
N HIS A 364 1.95 -26.43 -13.84
CA HIS A 364 3.05 -26.08 -12.93
C HIS A 364 2.59 -25.10 -11.85
N ILE A 365 1.82 -24.07 -12.20
CA ILE A 365 1.18 -23.18 -11.23
C ILE A 365 0.34 -23.99 -10.23
N MET A 366 -0.53 -24.89 -10.70
CA MET A 366 -1.37 -25.74 -9.86
C MET A 366 -0.55 -26.66 -8.95
N SER A 367 0.60 -27.15 -9.42
CA SER A 367 1.48 -27.99 -8.59
C SER A 367 2.06 -27.24 -7.38
N ILE A 368 2.24 -25.92 -7.50
CA ILE A 368 2.76 -25.05 -6.43
C ILE A 368 1.63 -24.57 -5.53
N CYS A 369 0.61 -23.91 -6.06
CA CYS A 369 -0.45 -23.28 -5.26
C CYS A 369 -1.58 -24.24 -4.89
N LYS A 370 -1.61 -25.47 -5.42
CA LYS A 370 -2.63 -26.53 -5.17
C LYS A 370 -4.06 -26.13 -5.54
N ARG A 371 -4.23 -25.16 -6.42
CA ARG A 371 -5.51 -24.61 -6.88
C ARG A 371 -5.48 -24.29 -8.36
N ASP A 372 -6.63 -24.43 -9.03
CA ASP A 372 -6.77 -24.00 -10.42
C ASP A 372 -6.97 -22.47 -10.48
N PRO A 373 -6.07 -21.71 -11.11
CA PRO A 373 -6.21 -20.26 -11.22
C PRO A 373 -7.44 -19.82 -12.04
N ARG A 374 -8.00 -20.69 -12.88
CA ARG A 374 -9.19 -20.39 -13.69
C ARG A 374 -10.53 -20.60 -12.93
N SER A 375 -10.46 -21.04 -11.67
CA SER A 375 -11.65 -21.32 -10.86
C SER A 375 -12.43 -20.07 -10.44
N GLY A 376 -11.90 -18.87 -10.64
CA GLY A 376 -12.49 -17.62 -10.14
C GLY A 376 -12.34 -17.42 -8.63
N LYS A 377 -11.63 -18.34 -7.95
CA LYS A 377 -11.40 -18.34 -6.50
C LYS A 377 -9.97 -17.94 -6.15
N VAL A 378 -9.71 -17.80 -4.84
CA VAL A 378 -8.35 -17.58 -4.32
C VAL A 378 -7.40 -18.62 -4.91
N THR A 379 -6.30 -18.15 -5.50
CA THR A 379 -5.28 -19.02 -6.13
C THR A 379 -4.03 -19.10 -5.26
N THR A 380 -3.14 -18.11 -5.31
CA THR A 380 -1.95 -18.10 -4.44
C THR A 380 -2.25 -17.62 -3.03
N GLY A 381 -3.31 -16.85 -2.85
CA GLY A 381 -3.68 -16.25 -1.57
C GLY A 381 -2.78 -15.11 -1.13
N GLY A 382 -1.94 -14.63 -2.02
CA GLY A 382 -0.92 -13.62 -1.82
C GLY A 382 0.38 -14.03 -2.53
N ILE A 383 1.49 -13.49 -2.10
CA ILE A 383 2.78 -13.63 -2.77
C ILE A 383 3.42 -14.98 -2.50
N VAL A 384 3.88 -15.67 -3.55
CA VAL A 384 4.82 -16.78 -3.50
C VAL A 384 6.23 -16.21 -3.69
N THR A 385 7.02 -16.21 -2.64
CA THR A 385 8.41 -15.73 -2.70
C THR A 385 9.33 -16.80 -3.22
N VAL A 386 10.12 -16.50 -4.23
CA VAL A 386 11.16 -17.39 -4.75
C VAL A 386 12.42 -17.23 -3.90
N LYS A 387 12.58 -18.10 -2.90
CA LYS A 387 13.65 -17.98 -1.90
C LYS A 387 15.04 -18.11 -2.52
N ASP A 388 15.21 -18.92 -3.55
CA ASP A 388 16.49 -19.09 -4.27
C ASP A 388 16.92 -17.83 -5.02
N SER A 389 16.04 -16.85 -5.22
CA SER A 389 16.34 -15.60 -5.91
C SER A 389 16.70 -14.43 -4.99
N THR A 390 16.82 -14.64 -3.68
CA THR A 390 17.04 -13.55 -2.70
C THR A 390 18.33 -12.77 -2.92
N ASP A 391 19.38 -13.42 -3.39
CA ASP A 391 20.66 -12.76 -3.73
C ASP A 391 20.71 -12.24 -5.17
N ASN A 392 19.72 -12.60 -5.98
CA ASN A 392 19.53 -12.21 -7.37
C ASN A 392 18.40 -11.17 -7.49
N TRP A 393 17.37 -11.41 -8.28
CA TRP A 393 16.26 -10.47 -8.45
C TRP A 393 15.41 -10.29 -7.20
N TYR A 394 15.43 -11.23 -6.26
CA TYR A 394 14.47 -11.33 -5.14
C TYR A 394 13.04 -11.35 -5.69
N LEU A 395 12.81 -12.30 -6.58
CA LEU A 395 11.55 -12.44 -7.32
C LEU A 395 10.44 -12.97 -6.43
N SER A 396 9.28 -12.39 -6.56
CA SER A 396 8.03 -12.91 -6.01
C SER A 396 6.94 -12.85 -7.07
N TRP A 397 5.93 -13.73 -6.94
CA TRP A 397 4.81 -13.76 -7.86
C TRP A 397 3.49 -14.06 -7.16
N THR A 398 2.38 -13.64 -7.76
CA THR A 398 1.02 -13.90 -7.25
C THR A 398 0.01 -14.03 -8.37
N ILE A 399 -1.03 -14.79 -8.11
CA ILE A 399 -2.24 -14.87 -8.93
C ILE A 399 -3.42 -14.57 -8.04
N ASN A 400 -4.02 -13.42 -8.23
CA ASN A 400 -5.29 -13.04 -7.62
C ASN A 400 -6.45 -13.81 -8.26
N ARG A 401 -7.68 -13.63 -7.77
CA ARG A 401 -8.89 -14.20 -8.40
C ARG A 401 -8.94 -13.79 -9.87
N GLN A 402 -9.23 -14.75 -10.73
CA GLN A 402 -9.36 -14.50 -12.17
C GLN A 402 -10.86 -14.47 -12.58
N PRO A 403 -11.23 -13.67 -13.55
CA PRO A 403 -10.39 -12.73 -14.29
C PRO A 403 -9.99 -11.53 -13.42
N GLN A 404 -8.76 -11.03 -13.62
CA GLN A 404 -8.25 -9.83 -12.92
C GLN A 404 -8.71 -8.53 -13.61
N PHE A 405 -9.01 -8.61 -14.90
CA PHE A 405 -9.63 -7.55 -15.71
C PHE A 405 -10.91 -8.07 -16.35
N LYS A 406 -11.96 -7.26 -16.38
CA LYS A 406 -13.25 -7.62 -17.03
C LYS A 406 -13.09 -7.95 -18.50
N SER A 407 -12.12 -7.34 -19.17
CA SER A 407 -11.80 -7.59 -20.57
C SER A 407 -10.86 -8.78 -20.82
N GLN A 408 -10.44 -9.48 -19.77
CA GLN A 408 -9.57 -10.65 -19.87
C GLN A 408 -10.34 -11.85 -20.44
N ASP A 409 -9.71 -12.61 -21.35
CA ASP A 409 -10.25 -13.88 -21.82
C ASP A 409 -10.43 -14.88 -20.67
N LYS A 410 -11.51 -15.66 -20.70
CA LYS A 410 -11.86 -16.60 -19.63
C LYS A 410 -10.83 -17.70 -19.39
N ASN A 411 -10.06 -18.08 -20.41
CA ASN A 411 -9.03 -19.11 -20.32
C ASN A 411 -7.64 -18.54 -19.98
N MET A 412 -7.51 -17.23 -20.04
CA MET A 412 -6.26 -16.54 -19.74
C MET A 412 -6.07 -16.43 -18.23
N VAL A 413 -4.84 -16.61 -17.80
CA VAL A 413 -4.39 -16.36 -16.42
C VAL A 413 -3.39 -15.22 -16.45
N LEU A 414 -3.57 -14.23 -15.58
CA LEU A 414 -2.63 -13.16 -15.36
C LEU A 414 -1.84 -13.44 -14.09
N VAL A 415 -0.52 -13.43 -14.22
CA VAL A 415 0.44 -13.59 -13.12
C VAL A 415 1.14 -12.27 -12.90
N TRP A 416 1.07 -11.74 -11.70
CA TRP A 416 1.86 -10.57 -11.32
C TRP A 416 3.18 -11.01 -10.69
N LEU A 417 4.26 -10.42 -11.17
CA LEU A 417 5.63 -10.61 -10.69
C LEU A 417 6.16 -9.30 -10.16
N TYR A 418 7.06 -9.34 -9.18
CA TYR A 418 7.86 -8.18 -8.82
C TYR A 418 9.24 -8.57 -8.28
N SER A 419 10.19 -7.67 -8.42
CA SER A 419 11.56 -7.81 -7.94
C SER A 419 11.92 -6.63 -7.05
N LEU A 420 12.59 -6.92 -5.93
CA LEU A 420 13.16 -5.90 -5.04
C LEU A 420 14.61 -5.55 -5.39
N ASN A 421 15.31 -6.36 -6.21
CA ASN A 421 16.71 -6.17 -6.61
C ASN A 421 16.80 -6.02 -8.13
N THR A 422 16.27 -4.94 -8.67
CA THR A 422 16.14 -4.74 -10.11
C THR A 422 17.47 -4.59 -10.85
N ASN A 423 18.55 -4.27 -10.14
CA ASN A 423 19.91 -4.06 -10.68
C ASN A 423 20.82 -5.29 -10.61
N ARG A 424 20.31 -6.44 -10.16
CA ARG A 424 21.07 -7.71 -10.08
C ARG A 424 20.70 -8.65 -11.22
N GLU A 425 21.60 -9.57 -11.54
CA GLU A 425 21.33 -10.64 -12.50
C GLU A 425 20.33 -11.65 -11.92
N GLY A 426 19.52 -12.25 -12.81
CA GLY A 426 18.64 -13.37 -12.45
C GLY A 426 19.38 -14.68 -12.22
N ASN A 427 18.68 -15.67 -11.71
CA ASN A 427 19.24 -17.01 -11.55
C ASN A 427 19.42 -17.70 -12.93
N TYR A 428 18.49 -17.54 -13.83
CA TYR A 428 18.47 -18.09 -15.18
C TYR A 428 18.88 -17.06 -16.23
N VAL A 429 18.23 -15.89 -16.22
CA VAL A 429 18.53 -14.75 -17.08
C VAL A 429 19.69 -13.95 -16.50
N LYS A 430 20.85 -14.01 -17.14
CA LYS A 430 22.08 -13.32 -16.68
C LYS A 430 22.10 -11.84 -17.07
N LYS A 431 21.07 -11.12 -16.60
CA LYS A 431 20.82 -9.71 -16.88
C LYS A 431 20.07 -9.08 -15.72
N ALA A 432 20.26 -7.78 -15.48
CA ALA A 432 19.48 -7.05 -14.49
C ALA A 432 18.01 -6.97 -14.92
N MET A 433 17.06 -7.18 -13.99
CA MET A 433 15.65 -7.22 -14.37
C MET A 433 15.18 -5.93 -15.05
N ARG A 434 15.67 -4.77 -14.58
CA ARG A 434 15.31 -3.46 -15.13
C ARG A 434 15.69 -3.27 -16.61
N ASP A 435 16.63 -4.07 -17.10
CA ASP A 435 17.10 -4.02 -18.49
C ASP A 435 16.45 -5.13 -19.36
N CYS A 436 15.59 -5.97 -18.76
CA CYS A 436 14.98 -7.11 -19.44
C CYS A 436 13.74 -6.73 -20.23
N THR A 437 13.55 -7.40 -21.37
CA THR A 437 12.25 -7.45 -22.06
C THR A 437 11.25 -8.28 -21.27
N GLY A 438 9.96 -8.16 -21.58
CA GLY A 438 8.92 -9.00 -20.97
C GLY A 438 9.19 -10.49 -21.17
N GLU A 439 9.63 -10.91 -22.37
CA GLU A 439 9.99 -12.30 -22.65
C GLU A 439 11.13 -12.80 -21.75
N GLU A 440 12.18 -11.99 -21.53
CA GLU A 440 13.28 -12.36 -20.64
C GLU A 440 12.81 -12.51 -19.19
N VAL A 441 11.94 -11.60 -18.71
CA VAL A 441 11.33 -11.71 -17.37
C VAL A 441 10.48 -12.97 -17.24
N CYS A 442 9.71 -13.31 -18.27
CA CYS A 442 8.91 -14.53 -18.32
C CYS A 442 9.80 -15.79 -18.24
N ARG A 443 10.94 -15.81 -18.94
CA ARG A 443 11.90 -16.95 -18.90
C ARG A 443 12.42 -17.20 -17.48
N GLU A 444 12.77 -16.16 -16.75
CA GLU A 444 13.21 -16.27 -15.34
C GLU A 444 12.11 -16.87 -14.46
N TRP A 445 10.87 -16.37 -14.59
CA TRP A 445 9.75 -16.89 -13.84
C TRP A 445 9.44 -18.36 -14.20
N LEU A 446 9.41 -18.73 -15.49
CA LEU A 446 9.19 -20.11 -15.94
C LEU A 446 10.24 -21.06 -15.37
N TYR A 447 11.51 -20.62 -15.29
CA TYR A 447 12.57 -21.39 -14.63
C TYR A 447 12.21 -21.66 -13.17
N HIS A 448 11.76 -20.64 -12.44
CA HIS A 448 11.47 -20.74 -11.01
C HIS A 448 10.20 -21.52 -10.67
N ILE A 449 9.25 -21.66 -11.59
CA ILE A 449 8.09 -22.53 -11.41
C ILE A 449 8.34 -23.99 -11.86
N GLY A 450 9.57 -24.32 -12.28
CA GLY A 450 9.99 -25.70 -12.60
C GLY A 450 9.77 -26.15 -14.03
N MET A 451 9.57 -25.21 -14.97
CA MET A 451 9.47 -25.58 -16.39
C MET A 451 10.77 -26.24 -16.90
N PRO A 452 10.69 -27.28 -17.74
CA PRO A 452 11.87 -27.87 -18.38
C PRO A 452 12.69 -26.80 -19.11
N THR A 453 13.99 -26.75 -18.84
CA THR A 453 14.85 -25.66 -19.33
C THR A 453 14.88 -25.55 -20.86
N GLU A 454 14.79 -26.66 -21.56
CA GLU A 454 14.73 -26.75 -23.03
C GLU A 454 13.45 -26.16 -23.62
N LYS A 455 12.38 -26.03 -22.82
CA LYS A 455 11.09 -25.48 -23.27
C LYS A 455 10.92 -24.00 -22.92
N ILE A 456 11.70 -23.47 -21.98
CA ILE A 456 11.47 -22.12 -21.41
C ILE A 456 11.44 -21.06 -22.51
N HIS A 457 12.37 -21.09 -23.43
CA HIS A 457 12.44 -20.08 -24.50
C HIS A 457 11.19 -20.11 -25.39
N ALA A 458 10.82 -21.26 -25.88
CA ALA A 458 9.65 -21.41 -26.73
C ALA A 458 8.35 -21.03 -26.02
N LEU A 459 8.18 -21.45 -24.75
CA LEU A 459 7.00 -21.12 -23.97
C LEU A 459 6.89 -19.62 -23.66
N ALA A 460 8.00 -18.97 -23.33
CA ALA A 460 7.99 -17.52 -23.09
C ALA A 460 7.67 -16.74 -24.36
N HIS A 461 8.16 -17.20 -25.51
CA HIS A 461 7.96 -16.55 -26.81
C HIS A 461 6.56 -16.80 -27.39
N ASP A 462 6.12 -18.07 -27.44
CA ASP A 462 4.94 -18.49 -28.20
C ASP A 462 3.65 -18.57 -27.34
N ALA A 463 3.78 -18.75 -26.03
CA ALA A 463 2.66 -19.07 -25.13
C ALA A 463 2.39 -18.02 -24.05
N CYS A 464 3.21 -16.99 -23.96
CA CYS A 464 3.08 -15.91 -22.99
C CYS A 464 3.12 -14.54 -23.66
N ASN A 465 2.40 -13.59 -23.09
CA ASN A 465 2.61 -12.18 -23.38
C ASN A 465 2.91 -11.46 -22.05
N THR A 466 4.06 -10.79 -21.98
CA THR A 466 4.54 -10.20 -20.72
C THR A 466 4.79 -8.72 -20.90
N THR A 467 4.14 -7.93 -20.05
CA THR A 467 4.39 -6.49 -19.91
C THR A 467 5.22 -6.24 -18.67
N THR A 468 6.00 -5.17 -18.67
CA THR A 468 6.83 -4.78 -17.54
C THR A 468 6.59 -3.33 -17.15
N CYS A 469 6.82 -3.02 -15.88
CA CYS A 469 6.69 -1.67 -15.34
C CYS A 469 7.80 -1.43 -14.29
N PHE A 470 8.74 -0.57 -14.64
CA PHE A 470 9.74 -0.07 -13.71
C PHE A 470 9.19 1.17 -13.02
N MET A 471 9.22 1.19 -11.68
CA MET A 471 8.69 2.28 -10.86
C MET A 471 9.79 2.87 -10.00
N PRO A 472 10.32 4.05 -10.35
CA PRO A 472 11.48 4.65 -9.67
C PRO A 472 11.25 4.92 -8.19
N TYR A 473 10.04 5.33 -7.82
CA TYR A 473 9.71 5.86 -6.49
C TYR A 473 8.75 4.97 -5.69
N ILE A 474 8.56 3.73 -6.08
CA ILE A 474 7.52 2.87 -5.48
C ILE A 474 7.72 2.64 -3.98
N ASN A 475 8.96 2.63 -3.49
CA ASN A 475 9.33 2.51 -2.08
C ASN A 475 9.82 3.83 -1.46
N ALA A 476 9.64 4.96 -2.13
CA ALA A 476 10.09 6.28 -1.66
C ALA A 476 9.60 6.60 -0.24
N PHE A 477 8.37 6.22 0.08
CA PHE A 477 7.77 6.46 1.40
C PHE A 477 8.42 5.66 2.54
N PHE A 478 9.28 4.67 2.25
CA PHE A 478 10.06 3.92 3.24
C PHE A 478 11.47 4.50 3.49
N GLN A 479 11.84 5.60 2.87
CA GLN A 479 13.11 6.26 3.16
C GLN A 479 13.19 6.66 4.65
N PRO A 480 14.38 6.51 5.28
CA PRO A 480 14.64 7.09 6.58
C PRO A 480 14.36 8.59 6.56
N ARG A 481 13.64 9.09 7.55
CA ARG A 481 13.14 10.45 7.58
C ARG A 481 12.87 10.96 8.98
N LYS A 482 12.69 12.26 9.09
CA LYS A 482 12.08 12.91 10.25
C LYS A 482 10.56 12.95 10.09
N GLU A 483 9.85 13.11 11.20
CA GLU A 483 8.39 13.29 11.16
C GLU A 483 8.03 14.52 10.31
N SER A 484 8.76 15.62 10.46
CA SER A 484 8.55 16.88 9.73
C SER A 484 8.81 16.83 8.21
N ASP A 485 9.45 15.77 7.69
CA ASP A 485 9.67 15.64 6.24
C ASP A 485 8.38 15.43 5.46
N ARG A 486 7.28 15.00 6.12
CA ARG A 486 5.93 15.07 5.56
C ARG A 486 5.18 16.25 6.14
N PRO A 487 4.51 17.08 5.32
CA PRO A 487 3.66 18.14 5.85
C PRO A 487 2.46 17.55 6.59
N LYS A 488 1.95 18.23 7.59
CA LYS A 488 0.65 17.92 8.17
C LYS A 488 -0.43 17.96 7.09
N VAL A 489 -1.49 17.17 7.23
CA VAL A 489 -2.63 17.22 6.30
C VAL A 489 -3.14 18.65 6.16
N VAL A 490 -3.38 19.35 7.26
CA VAL A 490 -3.61 20.80 7.25
C VAL A 490 -2.50 21.44 8.05
N PRO A 491 -1.56 22.17 7.41
CA PRO A 491 -0.49 22.88 8.10
C PRO A 491 -1.02 23.95 9.06
N ASP A 492 -0.25 24.24 10.10
CA ASP A 492 -0.63 25.29 11.06
C ASP A 492 -0.78 26.64 10.33
N GLY A 493 -1.90 27.32 10.55
CA GLY A 493 -2.24 28.58 9.88
C GLY A 493 -2.81 28.44 8.47
N ALA A 494 -2.87 27.25 7.90
CA ALA A 494 -3.52 27.04 6.60
C ALA A 494 -5.02 27.30 6.69
N VAL A 495 -5.53 28.15 5.80
CA VAL A 495 -6.93 28.59 5.80
C VAL A 495 -7.77 27.77 4.83
N ASN A 496 -7.23 27.53 3.64
CA ASN A 496 -7.99 27.01 2.51
C ASN A 496 -7.27 25.92 1.72
N PHE A 497 -6.19 25.35 2.24
CA PHE A 497 -5.49 24.26 1.56
C PHE A 497 -5.07 23.15 2.50
N ALA A 498 -4.91 21.95 1.94
CA ALA A 498 -4.45 20.75 2.62
C ALA A 498 -3.53 19.93 1.73
N PHE A 499 -2.62 19.17 2.35
CA PHE A 499 -1.86 18.10 1.71
C PHE A 499 -2.54 16.77 1.91
N ILE A 500 -2.61 15.95 0.87
CA ILE A 500 -3.27 14.64 0.91
C ILE A 500 -2.42 13.55 0.24
N GLY A 501 -2.68 12.30 0.57
CA GLY A 501 -2.00 11.15 -0.03
C GLY A 501 -0.88 10.58 0.84
N GLN A 502 -0.01 9.77 0.24
CA GLN A 502 1.02 8.98 0.95
C GLN A 502 2.14 9.84 1.57
N PHE A 503 2.27 11.08 1.14
CA PHE A 503 3.33 12.00 1.60
C PHE A 503 2.81 13.16 2.45
N ALA A 504 1.57 13.11 2.90
CA ALA A 504 1.05 13.94 3.99
C ALA A 504 1.11 13.16 5.32
N GLU A 505 1.36 13.83 6.44
CA GLU A 505 1.47 13.18 7.74
C GLU A 505 0.10 13.09 8.43
N THR A 506 -0.37 11.87 8.67
CA THR A 506 -1.51 11.60 9.55
C THR A 506 -1.08 10.66 10.68
N PRO A 507 -1.47 10.94 11.94
CA PRO A 507 -0.99 10.17 13.06
C PRO A 507 -1.60 8.75 13.10
N ARG A 508 -0.84 7.81 13.67
CA ARG A 508 -1.28 6.45 14.04
C ARG A 508 -1.56 5.48 12.88
N ASP A 509 -1.56 5.92 11.63
CA ASP A 509 -1.76 5.03 10.48
C ASP A 509 -0.44 4.80 9.74
N THR A 510 -0.44 3.87 8.80
CA THR A 510 0.75 3.46 8.04
C THR A 510 0.58 3.76 6.57
N ILE A 511 1.63 4.34 6.01
CA ILE A 511 1.78 4.60 4.58
C ILE A 511 1.68 3.32 3.75
N PHE A 512 1.62 3.46 2.43
CA PHE A 512 1.49 2.36 1.46
C PHE A 512 0.17 1.60 1.55
N THR A 513 -0.77 2.06 2.33
CA THR A 513 -2.12 1.50 2.40
C THR A 513 -3.13 2.37 1.66
N THR A 514 -4.18 1.75 1.14
CA THR A 514 -5.31 2.48 0.56
C THR A 514 -5.99 3.35 1.62
N GLU A 515 -6.09 2.83 2.85
CA GLU A 515 -6.66 3.53 4.00
C GLU A 515 -5.93 4.84 4.29
N TYR A 516 -4.59 4.85 4.32
CA TYR A 516 -3.82 6.06 4.61
C TYR A 516 -4.15 7.21 3.66
N SER A 517 -4.18 6.92 2.35
CA SER A 517 -4.55 7.92 1.35
C SER A 517 -5.97 8.43 1.56
N MET A 518 -6.92 7.54 1.80
CA MET A 518 -8.32 7.89 1.98
C MET A 518 -8.54 8.67 3.30
N ARG A 519 -7.81 8.31 4.35
CA ARG A 519 -7.83 9.01 5.65
C ARG A 519 -7.37 10.46 5.52
N THR A 520 -6.28 10.72 4.80
CA THR A 520 -5.82 12.10 4.56
C THR A 520 -6.85 12.92 3.79
N GLY A 521 -7.57 12.31 2.85
CA GLY A 521 -8.68 12.93 2.13
C GLY A 521 -9.85 13.32 3.05
N MET A 522 -10.29 12.41 3.92
CA MET A 522 -11.34 12.69 4.91
C MET A 522 -10.90 13.76 5.92
N GLU A 523 -9.71 13.60 6.49
CA GLU A 523 -9.16 14.52 7.49
C GLU A 523 -9.05 15.95 6.96
N SER A 524 -8.59 16.12 5.72
CA SER A 524 -8.46 17.42 5.07
C SER A 524 -9.81 18.14 4.93
N VAL A 525 -10.83 17.44 4.47
CA VAL A 525 -12.19 18.00 4.32
C VAL A 525 -12.79 18.36 5.69
N TYR A 526 -12.68 17.46 6.65
CA TYR A 526 -13.23 17.68 7.98
C TYR A 526 -12.57 18.84 8.71
N THR A 527 -11.26 19.01 8.51
CA THR A 527 -10.54 20.14 9.12
C THR A 527 -10.87 21.47 8.44
N LEU A 528 -10.82 21.52 7.09
CA LEU A 528 -11.03 22.79 6.37
C LEU A 528 -12.48 23.29 6.41
N LEU A 529 -13.45 22.40 6.56
CA LEU A 529 -14.87 22.77 6.65
C LEU A 529 -15.39 22.77 8.09
N ASP A 530 -14.54 22.49 9.08
CA ASP A 530 -14.93 22.37 10.50
C ASP A 530 -16.15 21.46 10.69
N ILE A 531 -16.10 20.26 10.08
CA ILE A 531 -17.20 19.30 10.15
C ILE A 531 -17.33 18.77 11.57
N ASP A 532 -18.54 18.76 12.09
CA ASP A 532 -18.92 18.41 13.45
C ASP A 532 -18.93 16.89 13.75
N ARG A 533 -18.31 16.10 12.91
CA ARG A 533 -18.13 14.65 13.05
C ARG A 533 -16.65 14.29 13.13
N GLY A 534 -16.27 13.36 14.02
CA GLY A 534 -14.89 12.90 14.15
C GLY A 534 -14.47 11.98 12.99
N VAL A 535 -13.21 12.08 12.59
CA VAL A 535 -12.58 11.06 11.73
C VAL A 535 -12.46 9.75 12.53
N PRO A 536 -12.84 8.58 11.99
CA PRO A 536 -12.69 7.31 12.69
C PRO A 536 -11.26 7.10 13.18
N GLU A 537 -11.10 6.72 14.45
CA GLU A 537 -9.78 6.44 15.00
C GLU A 537 -9.18 5.20 14.34
N VAL A 538 -7.87 5.21 14.10
CA VAL A 538 -7.14 4.00 13.68
C VAL A 538 -7.28 2.93 14.75
N TRP A 539 -7.62 1.70 14.37
CA TRP A 539 -7.75 0.58 15.28
C TRP A 539 -6.53 0.44 16.21
N GLY A 540 -6.78 0.62 17.49
CA GLY A 540 -5.75 0.68 18.53
C GLY A 540 -5.29 -0.71 19.03
N SER A 541 -5.11 -1.70 18.16
CA SER A 541 -4.76 -3.09 18.54
C SER A 541 -3.48 -3.19 19.37
N LYS A 542 -2.54 -2.26 19.21
CA LYS A 542 -1.33 -2.16 20.04
C LYS A 542 -1.60 -1.87 21.52
N TYR A 543 -2.80 -1.42 21.87
CA TYR A 543 -3.23 -1.18 23.25
C TYR A 543 -4.09 -2.33 23.80
N ASP A 544 -4.47 -3.32 22.96
CA ASP A 544 -5.19 -4.50 23.40
C ASP A 544 -4.20 -5.56 23.90
N VAL A 545 -4.21 -5.81 25.20
CA VAL A 545 -3.31 -6.77 25.84
C VAL A 545 -3.47 -8.18 25.25
N ARG A 546 -4.66 -8.54 24.78
CA ARG A 546 -4.92 -9.85 24.15
C ARG A 546 -4.14 -9.99 22.85
N GLU A 547 -4.14 -8.95 22.02
CA GLU A 547 -3.39 -8.94 20.75
C GLU A 547 -1.88 -8.94 21.00
N ILE A 548 -1.40 -8.21 22.00
CA ILE A 548 0.03 -8.22 22.38
C ILE A 548 0.45 -9.62 22.85
N LEU A 549 -0.33 -10.26 23.74
CA LEU A 549 -0.03 -11.62 24.23
C LEU A 549 -0.08 -12.65 23.11
N ARG A 550 -1.04 -12.53 22.19
CA ARG A 550 -1.13 -13.35 20.98
C ARG A 550 0.12 -13.16 20.10
N ALA A 551 0.55 -11.93 19.87
CA ALA A 551 1.78 -11.65 19.13
C ALA A 551 3.01 -12.29 19.79
N CYS A 552 3.12 -12.23 21.12
CA CYS A 552 4.18 -12.90 21.86
C CYS A 552 4.13 -14.44 21.65
N TYR A 553 2.95 -15.06 21.66
CA TYR A 553 2.79 -16.50 21.42
C TYR A 553 3.26 -16.91 20.01
N TYR A 554 2.91 -16.12 18.99
CA TYR A 554 3.39 -16.37 17.62
C TYR A 554 4.89 -16.10 17.47
N ALA A 555 5.44 -15.10 18.15
CA ALA A 555 6.87 -14.78 18.11
C ALA A 555 7.76 -15.92 18.65
N ILE A 556 7.22 -16.78 19.53
CA ILE A 556 7.89 -17.99 20.04
C ILE A 556 7.40 -19.27 19.35
N ASP A 557 6.92 -19.18 18.12
CA ASP A 557 6.45 -20.29 17.29
C ASP A 557 5.38 -21.17 17.97
N LYS A 558 4.43 -20.52 18.64
CA LYS A 558 3.28 -21.15 19.32
C LYS A 558 3.67 -22.14 20.44
N LYS A 559 4.80 -21.91 21.08
CA LYS A 559 5.25 -22.69 22.22
C LYS A 559 4.80 -22.02 23.53
N PRO A 560 4.54 -22.80 24.59
CA PRO A 560 4.36 -22.21 25.91
C PRO A 560 5.57 -21.39 26.33
N ILE A 561 5.36 -20.27 27.04
CA ILE A 561 6.44 -19.37 27.46
C ILE A 561 7.53 -20.07 28.30
N SER A 562 7.18 -21.17 28.97
CA SER A 562 8.15 -22.03 29.70
C SER A 562 9.17 -22.69 28.78
N GLN A 563 8.91 -22.82 27.49
CA GLN A 563 9.81 -23.35 26.46
C GLN A 563 10.55 -22.27 25.69
N ALA A 564 10.30 -21.00 25.98
CA ALA A 564 11.05 -19.91 25.37
C ALA A 564 12.56 -20.01 25.74
N PRO A 565 13.48 -19.47 24.91
CA PRO A 565 14.92 -19.50 25.14
C PRO A 565 15.33 -18.51 26.25
N LEU A 566 14.88 -18.76 27.47
CA LEU A 566 15.13 -17.96 28.66
C LEU A 566 16.39 -18.43 29.39
N SER A 567 17.15 -17.50 29.93
CA SER A 567 18.24 -17.77 30.87
C SER A 567 17.69 -18.38 32.18
N PHE A 568 18.56 -18.98 32.97
CA PHE A 568 18.16 -19.54 34.27
C PHE A 568 17.47 -18.49 35.17
N LYS A 569 18.01 -17.29 35.24
CA LYS A 569 17.47 -16.18 36.05
C LYS A 569 16.07 -15.75 35.56
N GLU A 570 15.90 -15.62 34.25
CA GLU A 570 14.61 -15.30 33.64
C GLU A 570 13.54 -16.39 33.88
N ARG A 571 13.92 -17.66 33.82
CA ARG A 571 13.02 -18.78 34.14
C ARG A 571 12.55 -18.76 35.58
N GLU A 572 13.44 -18.51 36.54
CA GLU A 572 13.07 -18.41 37.95
C GLU A 572 12.16 -17.20 38.19
N MET A 573 12.45 -16.07 37.58
CA MET A 573 11.58 -14.89 37.66
C MET A 573 10.19 -15.19 37.06
N LEU A 574 10.13 -15.84 35.91
CA LEU A 574 8.86 -16.24 35.27
C LEU A 574 8.03 -17.13 36.20
N LYS A 575 8.63 -18.15 36.85
CA LYS A 575 7.94 -19.00 37.80
C LYS A 575 7.30 -18.21 38.95
N VAL A 576 8.05 -17.24 39.49
CA VAL A 576 7.55 -16.36 40.57
C VAL A 576 6.37 -15.51 40.07
N LEU A 577 6.48 -14.93 38.87
CA LEU A 577 5.41 -14.11 38.28
C LEU A 577 4.15 -14.94 38.01
N LEU A 578 4.29 -16.11 37.40
CA LEU A 578 3.15 -17.02 37.13
C LEU A 578 2.47 -17.45 38.42
N LYS A 579 3.23 -17.69 39.52
CA LYS A 579 2.65 -17.99 40.81
C LYS A 579 1.84 -16.82 41.39
N LYS A 580 2.29 -15.58 41.18
CA LYS A 580 1.60 -14.39 41.66
C LYS A 580 0.28 -14.09 40.91
N VAL A 581 0.21 -14.42 39.62
CA VAL A 581 -1.00 -14.17 38.81
C VAL A 581 -1.98 -15.34 38.83
N LYS A 582 -1.67 -16.43 39.54
CA LYS A 582 -2.53 -17.62 39.66
C LYS A 582 -3.89 -17.24 40.24
N GLY A 583 -4.98 -17.66 39.58
CA GLY A 583 -6.36 -17.35 39.96
C GLY A 583 -6.85 -15.95 39.64
N THR A 584 -6.07 -15.15 38.87
CA THR A 584 -6.46 -13.82 38.42
C THR A 584 -6.85 -13.83 36.93
N ASP A 585 -7.47 -12.73 36.47
CA ASP A 585 -7.79 -12.50 35.05
C ASP A 585 -6.54 -12.52 34.17
N ILE A 586 -5.37 -12.17 34.72
CA ILE A 586 -4.09 -12.25 33.98
C ILE A 586 -3.76 -13.72 33.66
N GLU A 587 -3.97 -14.66 34.59
CA GLU A 587 -3.77 -16.07 34.30
C GLU A 587 -4.71 -16.54 33.17
N LEU A 588 -5.98 -16.10 33.20
CA LEU A 588 -6.95 -16.40 32.18
C LEU A 588 -6.50 -15.89 30.81
N LEU A 589 -6.09 -14.63 30.70
CA LEU A 589 -5.57 -14.05 29.48
C LEU A 589 -4.35 -14.79 28.93
N LEU A 590 -3.42 -15.19 29.80
CA LEU A 590 -2.24 -15.97 29.41
C LEU A 590 -2.62 -17.37 28.88
N LYS A 591 -3.65 -17.99 29.42
CA LYS A 591 -4.19 -19.28 28.92
C LYS A 591 -4.90 -19.11 27.58
N GLU A 592 -5.77 -18.12 27.46
CA GLU A 592 -6.49 -17.81 26.22
C GLU A 592 -5.52 -17.49 25.07
N SER A 593 -4.42 -16.80 25.35
CA SER A 593 -3.38 -16.51 24.37
C SER A 593 -2.49 -17.72 24.00
N GLY A 594 -2.59 -18.84 24.73
CA GLY A 594 -1.75 -20.02 24.52
C GLY A 594 -0.36 -19.96 25.15
N LEU A 595 -0.01 -18.88 25.83
CA LEU A 595 1.31 -18.69 26.46
C LEU A 595 1.55 -19.60 27.67
N ILE A 596 0.50 -19.98 28.36
CA ILE A 596 0.53 -20.99 29.43
C ILE A 596 -0.58 -22.05 29.22
N LYS A 597 -0.38 -23.26 29.84
CA LYS A 597 -1.36 -24.35 29.79
C LYS A 597 -2.47 -24.15 30.81
#